data_91f4cce121fc84c2677c26740a70fe05
#
_entry.id   91f4cce121fc84c2677c26740a70fe05
#
_cell.length_a   1.000
_cell.length_b   1.000
_cell.length_c   1.000
_cell.angle_alpha   90.00
_cell.angle_beta   90.00
_cell.angle_gamma   90.00
#
_symmetry.space_group_name_H-M   'P 1'
#
loop_
_entity.id
_entity.type
_entity.pdbx_description
1 polymer ?
#
loop_
_entity_poly.entity_id
_entity_poly.type
_entity_poly.pdbx_seq_one_letter_code
_entity_poly.pdbx_strand_id
1 'polypeptide(L)'
;MEGHGIPTELFQILKEDTIKVLYSICQQIWKTQQWTQDWKMSVFIPTRKKGNAEECSNYYTITLISHASKVMLKILQARLQLYMNCEPVDVQAGFRKGRGTRDQIANFCWIIKKARVFQKSIYFCLIDCTKAFDCVDQNKPWKILKEIGIPDHLTCLLRNLYAGQEATVRTGHGTTDWFQIGKGVR
;
A
#
# COMPACT_ATOMS: atom_id res chain seq x y z
N MET A 1 -27.55 -0.94 3.23
CA MET A 1 -27.06 -0.75 1.86
C MET A 1 -25.76 -1.50 1.74
N GLU A 2 -25.74 -2.56 0.96
CA GLU A 2 -24.61 -3.43 0.73
C GLU A 2 -23.52 -2.66 -0.01
N GLY A 3 -22.25 -2.91 0.36
CA GLY A 3 -21.12 -2.20 -0.19
C GLY A 3 -21.08 -2.28 -1.72
N HIS A 4 -21.07 -1.11 -2.36
CA HIS A 4 -21.09 -0.90 -3.81
C HIS A 4 -19.79 -1.35 -4.49
N GLY A 5 -19.47 -2.64 -4.43
CA GLY A 5 -18.42 -3.22 -5.24
C GLY A 5 -19.02 -4.21 -6.22
N ILE A 6 -18.69 -4.09 -7.50
CA ILE A 6 -19.04 -5.11 -8.50
C ILE A 6 -18.48 -6.45 -7.99
N PRO A 7 -19.31 -7.48 -7.79
CA PRO A 7 -18.86 -8.79 -7.33
C PRO A 7 -17.79 -9.37 -8.28
N THR A 8 -16.83 -10.09 -7.72
CA THR A 8 -15.73 -10.71 -8.49
C THR A 8 -16.25 -11.67 -9.55
N GLU A 9 -17.38 -12.31 -9.28
CA GLU A 9 -18.07 -13.25 -10.17
C GLU A 9 -18.55 -12.58 -11.45
N LEU A 10 -19.01 -11.31 -11.38
CA LEU A 10 -19.40 -10.55 -12.57
C LEU A 10 -18.20 -10.27 -13.49
N PHE A 11 -17.01 -10.02 -12.94
CA PHE A 11 -15.80 -9.88 -13.74
C PHE A 11 -15.42 -11.18 -14.47
N GLN A 12 -15.77 -12.32 -13.91
CA GLN A 12 -15.53 -13.64 -14.54
C GLN A 12 -16.54 -13.95 -15.65
N ILE A 13 -17.79 -13.51 -15.51
CA ILE A 13 -18.88 -13.78 -16.47
C ILE A 13 -18.77 -12.87 -17.70
N LEU A 14 -18.47 -11.58 -17.51
CA LEU A 14 -18.43 -10.55 -18.56
C LEU A 14 -17.00 -10.27 -19.06
N LYS A 15 -16.22 -11.31 -19.34
CA LYS A 15 -14.76 -11.19 -19.56
C LYS A 15 -14.35 -10.10 -20.54
N GLU A 16 -14.88 -10.10 -21.77
CA GLU A 16 -14.41 -9.17 -22.79
C GLU A 16 -14.95 -7.75 -22.65
N ASP A 17 -16.22 -7.60 -22.34
CA ASP A 17 -16.84 -6.27 -22.21
C ASP A 17 -16.39 -5.57 -20.94
N THR A 18 -16.22 -6.31 -19.85
CA THR A 18 -15.64 -5.77 -18.61
C THR A 18 -14.21 -5.27 -18.83
N ILE A 19 -13.38 -5.99 -19.59
CA ILE A 19 -12.01 -5.56 -19.91
C ILE A 19 -12.04 -4.27 -20.72
N LYS A 20 -12.92 -4.16 -21.73
CA LYS A 20 -13.05 -2.95 -22.56
C LYS A 20 -13.46 -1.73 -21.73
N VAL A 21 -14.46 -1.90 -20.84
CA VAL A 21 -14.93 -0.82 -19.95
C VAL A 21 -13.84 -0.41 -18.97
N LEU A 22 -13.20 -1.37 -18.29
CA LEU A 22 -12.10 -1.06 -17.37
C LEU A 22 -10.92 -0.40 -18.07
N TYR A 23 -10.59 -0.86 -19.27
CA TYR A 23 -9.54 -0.26 -20.09
C TYR A 23 -9.85 1.19 -20.42
N SER A 24 -11.08 1.48 -20.84
CA SER A 24 -11.55 2.85 -21.14
C SER A 24 -11.46 3.76 -19.91
N ILE A 25 -11.92 3.28 -18.75
CA ILE A 25 -11.82 4.02 -17.47
C ILE A 25 -10.37 4.28 -17.10
N CYS A 26 -9.52 3.25 -17.16
CA CYS A 26 -8.09 3.39 -16.86
C CYS A 26 -7.41 4.37 -17.82
N GLN A 27 -7.74 4.36 -19.12
CA GLN A 27 -7.24 5.33 -20.08
C GLN A 27 -7.70 6.75 -19.78
N GLN A 28 -8.96 6.93 -19.39
CA GLN A 28 -9.48 8.23 -19.02
C GLN A 28 -8.76 8.78 -17.79
N ILE A 29 -8.63 7.98 -16.73
CA ILE A 29 -7.88 8.37 -15.51
C ILE A 29 -6.42 8.70 -15.86
N TRP A 30 -5.79 7.90 -16.72
CA TRP A 30 -4.43 8.15 -17.17
C TRP A 30 -4.27 9.49 -17.90
N LYS A 31 -5.21 9.82 -18.80
CA LYS A 31 -5.17 11.06 -19.59
C LYS A 31 -5.53 12.29 -18.76
N THR A 32 -6.59 12.19 -17.95
CA THR A 32 -7.12 13.35 -17.20
C THR A 32 -6.46 13.53 -15.84
N GLN A 33 -5.78 12.50 -15.33
CA GLN A 33 -5.24 12.40 -13.97
C GLN A 33 -6.31 12.54 -12.87
N GLN A 34 -7.58 12.40 -13.24
CA GLN A 34 -8.71 12.49 -12.31
C GLN A 34 -9.22 11.09 -11.99
N TRP A 35 -9.31 10.80 -10.71
CA TRP A 35 -9.89 9.55 -10.21
C TRP A 35 -11.39 9.73 -9.99
N THR A 36 -12.14 8.65 -10.23
CA THR A 36 -13.55 8.60 -9.84
C THR A 36 -13.65 8.63 -8.32
N GLN A 37 -14.67 9.28 -7.77
CA GLN A 37 -14.83 9.39 -6.30
C GLN A 37 -14.93 8.01 -5.65
N ASP A 38 -15.68 7.08 -6.24
CA ASP A 38 -15.82 5.70 -5.73
C ASP A 38 -14.49 4.98 -5.55
N TRP A 39 -13.47 5.32 -6.35
CA TRP A 39 -12.15 4.70 -6.24
C TRP A 39 -11.28 5.34 -5.14
N LYS A 40 -11.70 6.48 -4.62
CA LYS A 40 -11.09 7.14 -3.46
C LYS A 40 -11.71 6.69 -2.14
N MET A 41 -12.85 6.02 -2.18
CA MET A 41 -13.55 5.53 -1.01
C MET A 41 -13.00 4.20 -0.51
N SER A 42 -12.98 4.02 0.81
CA SER A 42 -12.49 2.81 1.47
C SER A 42 -13.42 2.40 2.61
N VAL A 43 -13.55 1.10 2.80
CA VAL A 43 -14.24 0.55 3.98
C VAL A 43 -13.20 -0.08 4.88
N PHE A 44 -13.08 0.41 6.11
CA PHE A 44 -12.20 -0.11 7.12
C PHE A 44 -12.90 -1.17 7.97
N ILE A 45 -12.29 -2.34 8.08
CA ILE A 45 -12.74 -3.41 8.96
C ILE A 45 -11.71 -3.57 10.08
N PRO A 46 -12.04 -3.15 11.31
CA PRO A 46 -11.17 -3.36 12.45
C PRO A 46 -11.13 -4.85 12.80
N THR A 47 -9.95 -5.42 12.80
CA THR A 47 -9.71 -6.82 13.16
C THR A 47 -8.88 -6.88 14.43
N ARG A 48 -9.37 -7.63 15.42
CA ARG A 48 -8.76 -7.72 16.74
C ARG A 48 -7.43 -8.49 16.69
N LYS A 49 -6.42 -7.94 17.35
CA LYS A 49 -5.20 -8.65 17.76
C LYS A 49 -5.42 -9.38 19.08
N LYS A 50 -4.42 -10.10 19.53
CA LYS A 50 -4.41 -10.63 20.90
C LYS A 50 -4.29 -9.46 21.89
N GLY A 51 -5.07 -9.47 22.96
CA GLY A 51 -5.04 -8.43 24.00
C GLY A 51 -6.44 -7.97 24.44
N ASN A 52 -6.50 -6.85 25.18
CA ASN A 52 -7.76 -6.27 25.65
C ASN A 52 -8.58 -5.72 24.47
N ALA A 53 -9.87 -6.07 24.43
CA ALA A 53 -10.80 -5.66 23.36
C ALA A 53 -11.18 -4.17 23.43
N GLU A 54 -11.02 -3.53 24.58
CA GLU A 54 -11.38 -2.14 24.81
C GLU A 54 -10.32 -1.16 24.30
N GLU A 55 -9.12 -1.66 24.03
CA GLU A 55 -8.01 -0.82 23.56
C GLU A 55 -7.92 -0.79 22.03
N CYS A 56 -8.05 0.40 21.44
CA CYS A 56 -7.90 0.61 19.98
C CYS A 56 -6.53 0.19 19.44
N SER A 57 -5.49 0.20 20.27
CA SER A 57 -4.14 -0.28 19.90
C SER A 57 -4.10 -1.77 19.54
N ASN A 58 -5.04 -2.54 20.08
CA ASN A 58 -5.18 -3.98 19.86
C ASN A 58 -5.96 -4.34 18.59
N TYR A 59 -6.19 -3.37 17.72
CA TYR A 59 -6.81 -3.59 16.43
C TYR A 59 -5.86 -3.24 15.29
N TYR A 60 -5.94 -4.00 14.21
CA TYR A 60 -5.41 -3.61 12.91
C TYR A 60 -6.58 -3.44 11.94
N THR A 61 -6.37 -2.60 10.94
CA THR A 61 -7.42 -2.26 9.98
C THR A 61 -7.19 -3.01 8.67
N ILE A 62 -8.21 -3.74 8.21
CA ILE A 62 -8.26 -4.26 6.84
C ILE A 62 -8.99 -3.22 6.00
N THR A 63 -8.33 -2.73 4.96
CA THR A 63 -8.90 -1.75 4.05
C THR A 63 -9.50 -2.45 2.83
N LEU A 64 -10.80 -2.30 2.64
CA LEU A 64 -11.50 -2.75 1.45
C LEU A 64 -11.65 -1.59 0.47
N ILE A 65 -11.23 -1.83 -0.76
CA ILE A 65 -11.36 -0.91 -1.89
C ILE A 65 -12.00 -1.62 -3.07
N SER A 66 -12.55 -0.87 -4.02
CA SER A 66 -13.19 -1.45 -5.19
C SER A 66 -12.23 -2.34 -6.00
N HIS A 67 -12.75 -3.43 -6.58
CA HIS A 67 -11.95 -4.32 -7.42
C HIS A 67 -11.43 -3.62 -8.68
N ALA A 68 -12.21 -2.72 -9.26
CA ALA A 68 -11.80 -1.93 -10.42
C ALA A 68 -10.61 -1.01 -10.09
N SER A 69 -10.62 -0.35 -8.92
CA SER A 69 -9.47 0.48 -8.50
C SER A 69 -8.21 -0.36 -8.31
N LYS A 70 -8.32 -1.60 -7.82
CA LYS A 70 -7.17 -2.52 -7.68
C LYS A 70 -6.50 -2.82 -9.02
N VAL A 71 -7.26 -2.91 -10.11
CA VAL A 71 -6.69 -3.12 -11.46
C VAL A 71 -5.80 -1.93 -11.84
N MET A 72 -6.29 -0.69 -11.69
CA MET A 72 -5.49 0.49 -11.98
C MET A 72 -4.27 0.61 -11.08
N LEU A 73 -4.41 0.31 -9.77
CA LEU A 73 -3.28 0.29 -8.84
C LEU A 73 -2.21 -0.73 -9.25
N LYS A 74 -2.60 -1.89 -9.77
CA LYS A 74 -1.67 -2.89 -10.31
C LYS A 74 -0.93 -2.39 -11.55
N ILE A 75 -1.61 -1.66 -12.44
CA ILE A 75 -0.98 -1.03 -13.61
C ILE A 75 0.05 0.02 -13.15
N LEU A 76 -0.32 0.87 -12.18
CA LEU A 76 0.60 1.86 -11.61
C LEU A 76 1.78 1.21 -10.91
N GLN A 77 1.54 0.17 -10.11
CA GLN A 77 2.60 -0.60 -9.44
C GLN A 77 3.61 -1.14 -10.46
N ALA A 78 3.13 -1.76 -11.54
CA ALA A 78 4.01 -2.30 -12.58
C ALA A 78 4.86 -1.21 -13.25
N ARG A 79 4.29 -0.03 -13.50
CA ARG A 79 5.01 1.12 -14.07
C ARG A 79 6.03 1.71 -13.11
N LEU A 80 5.66 1.90 -11.84
CA LEU A 80 6.56 2.39 -10.81
C LEU A 80 7.73 1.45 -10.56
N GLN A 81 7.49 0.12 -10.66
CA GLN A 81 8.51 -0.88 -10.44
C GLN A 81 9.70 -0.74 -11.41
N LEU A 82 9.46 -0.24 -12.63
CA LEU A 82 10.52 0.01 -13.60
C LEU A 82 11.53 1.04 -13.08
N TYR A 83 11.07 2.08 -12.43
CA TYR A 83 11.92 3.14 -11.84
C TYR A 83 12.54 2.68 -10.51
N MET A 84 11.74 2.03 -9.67
CA MET A 84 12.20 1.54 -8.35
C MET A 84 13.32 0.50 -8.44
N ASN A 85 13.44 -0.22 -9.54
CA ASN A 85 14.50 -1.20 -9.74
C ASN A 85 15.83 -0.56 -10.17
N CYS A 86 15.82 0.68 -10.66
CA CYS A 86 17.01 1.35 -11.18
C CYS A 86 17.88 1.99 -10.07
N GLU A 87 17.29 2.31 -8.92
CA GLU A 87 18.00 2.89 -7.77
C GLU A 87 17.83 2.06 -6.50
N PRO A 88 18.47 0.90 -6.39
CA PRO A 88 18.37 0.10 -5.20
C PRO A 88 19.28 0.65 -4.09
N VAL A 89 18.71 1.05 -2.99
CA VAL A 89 19.45 1.08 -1.73
C VAL A 89 19.81 -0.38 -1.42
N ASP A 90 21.08 -0.75 -1.61
CA ASP A 90 21.55 -2.16 -1.54
C ASP A 90 21.22 -2.84 -0.20
N VAL A 91 21.08 -2.06 0.86
CA VAL A 91 20.76 -2.54 2.19
C VAL A 91 19.28 -2.87 2.40
N GLN A 92 18.37 -2.36 1.55
CA GLN A 92 16.94 -2.64 1.71
C GLN A 92 16.58 -4.01 1.16
N ALA A 93 16.02 -4.87 1.98
CA ALA A 93 15.53 -6.19 1.60
C ALA A 93 13.99 -6.28 1.55
N GLY A 94 13.30 -5.52 2.40
CA GLY A 94 11.84 -5.52 2.46
C GLY A 94 11.20 -5.06 1.15
N PHE A 95 10.14 -5.75 0.71
CA PHE A 95 9.36 -5.44 -0.50
C PHE A 95 10.15 -5.49 -1.82
N ARG A 96 11.31 -6.13 -1.85
CA ARG A 96 12.13 -6.30 -3.06
C ARG A 96 12.05 -7.71 -3.61
N LYS A 97 11.87 -7.81 -4.93
CA LYS A 97 11.90 -9.10 -5.63
C LYS A 97 13.29 -9.74 -5.51
N GLY A 98 13.34 -11.02 -5.17
CA GLY A 98 14.60 -11.77 -5.02
C GLY A 98 15.34 -11.53 -3.70
N ARG A 99 14.80 -10.76 -2.77
CA ARG A 99 15.35 -10.56 -1.43
C ARG A 99 14.43 -11.23 -0.40
N GLY A 100 14.88 -12.32 0.17
CA GLY A 100 14.11 -13.11 1.13
C GLY A 100 14.53 -12.87 2.58
N THR A 101 13.64 -13.19 3.51
CA THR A 101 13.94 -13.16 4.95
C THR A 101 15.12 -14.10 5.30
N ARG A 102 15.22 -15.24 4.61
CA ARG A 102 16.33 -16.20 4.80
C ARG A 102 17.68 -15.59 4.49
N ASP A 103 17.78 -14.78 3.44
CA ASP A 103 19.05 -14.13 3.06
C ASP A 103 19.47 -13.12 4.12
N GLN A 104 18.51 -12.38 4.69
CA GLN A 104 18.79 -11.42 5.75
C GLN A 104 19.22 -12.12 7.06
N ILE A 105 18.60 -13.24 7.40
CA ILE A 105 19.01 -14.07 8.55
C ILE A 105 20.43 -14.61 8.31
N ALA A 106 20.73 -15.08 7.09
CA ALA A 106 22.06 -15.56 6.75
C ALA A 106 23.13 -14.44 6.88
N ASN A 107 22.84 -13.25 6.38
CA ASN A 107 23.71 -12.07 6.51
C ASN A 107 23.95 -11.72 7.98
N PHE A 108 22.91 -11.72 8.80
CA PHE A 108 22.99 -11.47 10.23
C PHE A 108 23.88 -12.51 10.94
N CYS A 109 23.66 -13.80 10.67
CA CYS A 109 24.48 -14.89 11.20
C CYS A 109 25.94 -14.79 10.74
N TRP A 110 26.16 -14.37 9.50
CA TRP A 110 27.50 -14.18 8.95
C TRP A 110 28.26 -13.05 9.68
N ILE A 111 27.60 -11.92 9.93
CA ILE A 111 28.19 -10.79 10.71
C ILE A 111 28.58 -11.27 12.10
N ILE A 112 27.72 -12.02 12.80
CA ILE A 112 28.02 -12.57 14.14
C ILE A 112 29.24 -13.50 14.08
N LYS A 113 29.29 -14.42 13.09
CA LYS A 113 30.44 -15.33 12.93
C LYS A 113 31.75 -14.57 12.70
N LYS A 114 31.70 -13.55 11.81
CA LYS A 114 32.91 -12.72 11.56
C LYS A 114 33.37 -11.97 12.81
N ALA A 115 32.42 -11.35 13.55
CA ALA A 115 32.76 -10.66 14.79
C ALA A 115 33.47 -11.61 15.81
N ARG A 116 32.98 -12.85 15.93
CA ARG A 116 33.61 -13.86 16.79
C ARG A 116 35.04 -14.22 16.33
N VAL A 117 35.23 -14.43 15.02
CA VAL A 117 36.57 -14.76 14.47
C VAL A 117 37.54 -13.62 14.72
N PHE A 118 37.12 -12.36 14.61
CA PHE A 118 37.99 -11.21 14.85
C PHE A 118 37.98 -10.72 16.31
N GLN A 119 37.30 -11.43 17.21
CA GLN A 119 37.16 -11.08 18.62
C GLN A 119 36.67 -9.64 18.84
N LYS A 120 35.80 -9.15 17.97
CA LYS A 120 35.19 -7.80 18.05
C LYS A 120 33.79 -7.87 18.64
N SER A 121 33.57 -7.01 19.63
CA SER A 121 32.19 -6.79 20.14
C SER A 121 31.35 -6.08 19.10
N ILE A 122 30.13 -6.59 18.88
CA ILE A 122 29.11 -5.96 18.03
C ILE A 122 27.84 -5.77 18.85
N TYR A 123 27.13 -4.69 18.53
CA TYR A 123 25.87 -4.35 19.16
C TYR A 123 24.81 -4.27 18.08
N PHE A 124 23.65 -4.84 18.33
CA PHE A 124 22.51 -4.80 17.42
C PHE A 124 21.39 -3.97 18.04
N CYS A 125 20.82 -3.08 17.24
CA CYS A 125 19.60 -2.38 17.58
C CYS A 125 18.52 -2.79 16.57
N LEU A 126 17.43 -3.39 17.05
CA LEU A 126 16.27 -3.78 16.25
C LEU A 126 15.17 -2.77 16.49
N ILE A 127 14.72 -2.12 15.41
CA ILE A 127 13.65 -1.12 15.47
C ILE A 127 12.43 -1.68 14.75
N ASP A 128 11.33 -1.86 15.49
CA ASP A 128 10.04 -2.26 14.95
C ASP A 128 9.05 -1.10 15.06
N CYS A 129 8.52 -0.66 13.92
CA CYS A 129 7.60 0.46 13.85
C CYS A 129 6.16 -0.04 13.97
N THR A 130 5.49 0.32 15.04
CA THR A 130 4.06 0.03 15.20
C THR A 130 3.22 0.81 14.19
N LYS A 131 2.42 0.12 13.38
CA LYS A 131 1.54 0.73 12.38
C LYS A 131 2.28 1.67 11.39
N ALA A 132 3.46 1.26 10.91
CA ALA A 132 4.31 2.07 10.05
C ALA A 132 3.56 2.66 8.84
N PHE A 133 2.73 1.85 8.18
CA PHE A 133 1.95 2.29 7.01
C PHE A 133 0.84 3.28 7.36
N ASP A 134 0.23 3.17 8.54
CA ASP A 134 -0.85 4.07 8.99
C ASP A 134 -0.32 5.45 9.40
N CYS A 135 0.99 5.55 9.71
CA CYS A 135 1.64 6.78 10.17
C CYS A 135 2.29 7.59 9.05
N VAL A 136 2.27 7.13 7.82
CA VAL A 136 2.91 7.84 6.69
C VAL A 136 2.23 9.19 6.46
N ASP A 137 3.02 10.26 6.47
CA ASP A 137 2.57 11.60 6.07
C ASP A 137 2.41 11.64 4.55
N GLN A 138 1.18 11.83 4.07
CA GLN A 138 0.86 11.80 2.65
C GLN A 138 1.53 12.90 1.83
N ASN A 139 2.12 13.93 2.45
CA ASN A 139 2.81 15.01 1.73
C ASN A 139 4.28 14.67 1.41
N LYS A 140 4.91 13.81 2.22
CA LYS A 140 6.34 13.49 2.08
C LYS A 140 6.71 12.59 0.89
N PRO A 141 5.91 11.57 0.50
CA PRO A 141 6.28 10.66 -0.57
C PRO A 141 6.53 11.34 -1.91
N TRP A 142 5.82 12.42 -2.21
CA TRP A 142 5.88 13.09 -3.52
C TRP A 142 7.25 13.66 -3.84
N LYS A 143 7.94 14.21 -2.84
CA LYS A 143 9.30 14.70 -2.98
C LYS A 143 10.28 13.56 -3.23
N ILE A 144 10.16 12.49 -2.46
CA ILE A 144 11.01 11.30 -2.60
C ILE A 144 10.83 10.65 -3.97
N LEU A 145 9.59 10.50 -4.44
CA LEU A 145 9.30 9.93 -5.76
C LEU A 145 9.96 10.76 -6.89
N LYS A 146 9.95 12.07 -6.75
CA LYS A 146 10.62 12.99 -7.70
C LYS A 146 12.14 12.85 -7.64
N GLU A 147 12.73 12.75 -6.46
CA GLU A 147 14.17 12.54 -6.25
C GLU A 147 14.66 11.22 -6.84
N ILE A 148 13.84 10.17 -6.82
CA ILE A 148 14.11 8.86 -7.45
C ILE A 148 13.94 8.90 -8.98
N GLY A 149 13.51 10.04 -9.56
CA GLY A 149 13.35 10.18 -11.00
C GLY A 149 12.02 9.64 -11.56
N ILE A 150 11.00 9.45 -10.69
CA ILE A 150 9.67 9.06 -11.15
C ILE A 150 9.04 10.23 -11.90
N PRO A 151 8.49 10.01 -13.12
CA PRO A 151 7.88 11.06 -13.93
C PRO A 151 6.76 11.81 -13.19
N ASP A 152 6.71 13.12 -13.39
CA ASP A 152 5.72 14.01 -12.76
C ASP A 152 4.28 13.55 -13.03
N HIS A 153 4.00 12.98 -14.21
CA HIS A 153 2.69 12.42 -14.56
C HIS A 153 2.26 11.30 -13.59
N LEU A 154 3.15 10.34 -13.29
CA LEU A 154 2.87 9.25 -12.35
C LEU A 154 2.73 9.75 -10.91
N THR A 155 3.61 10.68 -10.51
CA THR A 155 3.57 11.30 -9.20
C THR A 155 2.27 12.08 -8.98
N CYS A 156 1.85 12.85 -9.99
CA CYS A 156 0.60 13.60 -9.96
C CYS A 156 -0.62 12.68 -9.88
N LEU A 157 -0.62 11.60 -10.66
CA LEU A 157 -1.70 10.61 -10.65
C LEU A 157 -1.86 9.97 -9.26
N LEU A 158 -0.75 9.59 -8.62
CA LEU A 158 -0.77 9.07 -7.25
C LEU A 158 -1.23 10.12 -6.25
N ARG A 159 -0.70 11.36 -6.33
CA ARG A 159 -1.12 12.46 -5.45
C ARG A 159 -2.63 12.70 -5.55
N ASN A 160 -3.19 12.70 -6.75
CA ASN A 160 -4.62 12.90 -6.97
C ASN A 160 -5.47 11.73 -6.45
N LEU A 161 -4.93 10.52 -6.38
CA LEU A 161 -5.58 9.40 -5.70
C LEU A 161 -5.67 9.63 -4.19
N TYR A 162 -4.59 10.11 -3.57
CA TYR A 162 -4.54 10.37 -2.14
C TYR A 162 -5.30 11.63 -1.72
N ALA A 163 -5.44 12.61 -2.62
CA ALA A 163 -6.21 13.82 -2.37
C ALA A 163 -7.70 13.54 -2.26
N GLY A 164 -8.30 13.86 -1.11
CA GLY A 164 -9.73 13.67 -0.87
C GLY A 164 -10.17 12.22 -0.75
N GLN A 165 -9.32 11.36 -0.19
CA GLN A 165 -9.69 10.00 0.17
C GLN A 165 -10.62 10.00 1.38
N GLU A 166 -11.66 9.18 1.32
CA GLU A 166 -12.63 9.01 2.38
C GLU A 166 -12.72 7.56 2.81
N ALA A 167 -13.04 7.37 4.08
CA ALA A 167 -13.28 6.05 4.64
C ALA A 167 -14.51 6.03 5.54
N THR A 168 -15.07 4.85 5.69
CA THR A 168 -16.04 4.50 6.73
C THR A 168 -15.55 3.27 7.46
N VAL A 169 -15.86 3.14 8.74
CA VAL A 169 -15.55 1.94 9.52
C VAL A 169 -16.78 1.05 9.59
N ARG A 170 -16.61 -0.21 9.21
CA ARG A 170 -17.66 -1.23 9.31
C ARG A 170 -17.36 -2.16 10.47
N THR A 171 -18.33 -2.28 11.37
CA THR A 171 -18.31 -3.22 12.49
C THR A 171 -19.52 -4.15 12.43
N GLY A 172 -19.62 -5.10 13.35
CA GLY A 172 -20.82 -5.94 13.51
C GLY A 172 -22.09 -5.16 13.88
N HIS A 173 -21.95 -3.91 14.35
CA HIS A 173 -23.05 -3.04 14.79
C HIS A 173 -23.48 -2.01 13.74
N GLY A 174 -22.79 -1.94 12.60
CA GLY A 174 -23.09 -1.01 11.52
C GLY A 174 -21.86 -0.32 10.94
N THR A 175 -22.10 0.77 10.22
CA THR A 175 -21.06 1.61 9.60
C THR A 175 -21.09 3.01 10.17
N THR A 176 -19.92 3.64 10.32
CA THR A 176 -19.80 5.06 10.70
C THR A 176 -20.15 5.97 9.54
N ASP A 177 -20.27 7.26 9.83
CA ASP A 177 -20.24 8.29 8.78
C ASP A 177 -18.89 8.29 8.04
N TRP A 178 -18.88 8.87 6.83
CA TRP A 178 -17.67 9.03 6.03
C TRP A 178 -16.78 10.11 6.63
N PHE A 179 -15.48 9.83 6.68
CA PHE A 179 -14.47 10.78 7.13
C PHE A 179 -13.28 10.82 6.19
N GLN A 180 -12.57 11.94 6.14
CA GLN A 180 -11.39 12.10 5.31
C GLN A 180 -10.16 11.44 5.92
N ILE A 181 -9.34 10.80 5.08
CA ILE A 181 -8.08 10.17 5.47
C ILE A 181 -6.96 11.18 5.28
N GLY A 182 -6.32 11.61 6.38
CA GLY A 182 -5.21 12.57 6.35
C GLY A 182 -3.82 11.95 6.47
N LYS A 183 -3.71 10.65 6.80
CA LYS A 183 -2.45 9.95 7.02
C LYS A 183 -2.57 8.49 6.55
N GLY A 184 -1.41 7.87 6.37
CA GLY A 184 -1.30 6.47 6.00
C GLY A 184 -1.29 6.22 4.50
N VAL A 185 -0.94 4.97 4.15
CA VAL A 185 -0.95 4.46 2.77
C VAL A 185 -1.99 3.35 2.63
N ARG A 186 -2.55 3.24 1.43
CA ARG A 186 -3.58 2.26 1.05
C ARG A 186 -2.97 0.95 0.62
#